data_4754e1c474cfec17efd180409e7aa004
#
_entry.id   4754e1c474cfec17efd180409e7aa004
#
_cell.length_a   1.000
_cell.length_b   1.000
_cell.length_c   1.000
_cell.angle_alpha   90.00
_cell.angle_beta   90.00
_cell.angle_gamma   90.00
#
_symmetry.space_group_name_H-M   'P 1'
#
loop_
_entity.id
_entity.type
_entity.pdbx_description
1 polymer ?
#
loop_
_entity_poly.entity_id
_entity_poly.type
_entity_poly.pdbx_seq_one_letter_code
_entity_poly.pdbx_strand_id
1 'polypeptide(L)'
;MKSFSLGALCVVVIGGAAVMLTAIGTPDHRVPPPRPAPAAASPSSVAGGGFSLVSTAVALPIDEARFAGGAAADAINANCTACHSASMVLNQPPLTAAQWQATITKMREVYHADVDDRDVPAILNYLTAIDHAPKVASQ
;
A
#
# COMPACT_ATOMS: atom_id res chain seq x y z
N MET A 1 -10.37 -36.24 49.41
CA MET A 1 -10.35 -35.36 48.22
C MET A 1 -8.89 -35.22 47.80
N LYS A 2 -8.48 -35.76 46.65
CA LYS A 2 -7.10 -35.65 46.15
C LYS A 2 -6.89 -34.26 45.54
N SER A 3 -6.08 -33.46 46.17
CA SER A 3 -5.71 -32.13 45.66
C SER A 3 -4.85 -32.33 44.42
N PHE A 4 -5.40 -31.98 43.27
CA PHE A 4 -4.60 -31.91 42.03
C PHE A 4 -3.60 -30.80 42.15
N SER A 5 -2.32 -31.09 41.99
CA SER A 5 -1.26 -30.08 42.01
C SER A 5 -1.49 -29.09 40.86
N LEU A 6 -1.35 -27.81 41.15
CA LEU A 6 -1.45 -26.72 40.16
C LEU A 6 -0.55 -26.97 38.96
N GLY A 7 0.62 -27.59 39.17
CA GLY A 7 1.54 -27.99 38.11
C GLY A 7 0.97 -29.03 37.15
N ALA A 8 0.21 -29.99 37.65
CA ALA A 8 -0.44 -31.01 36.80
C ALA A 8 -1.54 -30.40 35.93
N LEU A 9 -2.28 -29.42 36.45
CA LEU A 9 -3.28 -28.67 35.69
C LEU A 9 -2.66 -27.86 34.56
N CYS A 10 -1.54 -27.16 34.82
CA CYS A 10 -0.81 -26.40 33.80
C CYS A 10 -0.30 -27.28 32.66
N VAL A 11 0.25 -28.48 32.99
CA VAL A 11 0.75 -29.40 31.95
C VAL A 11 -0.38 -29.92 31.06
N VAL A 12 -1.54 -30.20 31.60
CA VAL A 12 -2.70 -30.66 30.84
C VAL A 12 -3.26 -29.55 29.94
N VAL A 13 -3.34 -28.32 30.45
CA VAL A 13 -3.85 -27.19 29.66
C VAL A 13 -2.90 -26.79 28.54
N ILE A 14 -1.58 -26.71 28.82
CA ILE A 14 -0.58 -26.36 27.79
C ILE A 14 -0.44 -27.48 26.77
N GLY A 15 -0.39 -28.75 27.22
CA GLY A 15 -0.32 -29.91 26.33
C GLY A 15 -1.58 -30.03 25.46
N GLY A 16 -2.76 -29.83 26.00
CA GLY A 16 -4.02 -29.82 25.27
C GLY A 16 -4.10 -28.72 24.21
N ALA A 17 -3.65 -27.50 24.56
CA ALA A 17 -3.60 -26.38 23.62
C ALA A 17 -2.62 -26.65 22.45
N ALA A 18 -1.44 -27.21 22.73
CA ALA A 18 -0.46 -27.56 21.70
C ALA A 18 -1.00 -28.64 20.72
N VAL A 19 -1.67 -29.66 21.23
CA VAL A 19 -2.30 -30.69 20.39
C VAL A 19 -3.45 -30.12 19.57
N MET A 20 -4.23 -29.22 20.13
CA MET A 20 -5.32 -28.55 19.38
C MET A 20 -4.79 -27.66 18.25
N LEU A 21 -3.70 -26.89 18.49
CA LEU A 21 -3.08 -26.09 17.44
C LEU A 21 -2.53 -26.93 16.28
N THR A 22 -1.97 -28.09 16.56
CA THR A 22 -1.49 -29.00 15.51
C THR A 22 -2.62 -29.69 14.75
N ALA A 23 -3.76 -29.94 15.42
CA ALA A 23 -4.93 -30.56 14.80
C ALA A 23 -5.75 -29.62 13.91
N ILE A 24 -5.75 -28.32 14.23
CA ILE A 24 -6.48 -27.31 13.42
C ILE A 24 -5.70 -26.97 12.13
N GLY A 25 -4.45 -27.36 12.02
CA GLY A 25 -3.57 -27.01 10.90
C GLY A 25 -3.27 -25.52 10.87
N THR A 26 -2.06 -25.16 10.49
CA THR A 26 -1.76 -23.76 10.19
C THR A 26 -2.52 -23.36 8.94
N PRO A 27 -3.18 -22.18 8.90
CA PRO A 27 -3.78 -21.70 7.67
C PRO A 27 -2.72 -21.67 6.56
N ASP A 28 -3.02 -22.36 5.48
CA ASP A 28 -2.10 -22.47 4.34
C ASP A 28 -2.02 -21.08 3.67
N HIS A 29 -1.02 -20.31 4.07
CA HIS A 29 -0.72 -19.01 3.46
C HIS A 29 0.03 -19.14 2.12
N ARG A 30 -0.18 -20.24 1.40
CA ARG A 30 0.33 -20.33 0.05
C ARG A 30 -0.24 -19.18 -0.76
N VAL A 31 0.61 -18.23 -1.07
CA VAL A 31 0.29 -17.21 -2.07
C VAL A 31 -0.07 -17.96 -3.35
N PRO A 32 -1.29 -17.82 -3.87
CA PRO A 32 -1.64 -18.48 -5.13
C PRO A 32 -0.61 -18.08 -6.18
N PRO A 33 -0.22 -19.01 -7.06
CA PRO A 33 0.69 -18.67 -8.14
C PRO A 33 0.13 -17.47 -8.92
N PRO A 34 0.99 -16.58 -9.41
CA PRO A 34 0.56 -15.43 -10.20
C PRO A 34 -0.39 -15.93 -11.29
N ARG A 35 -1.57 -15.33 -11.34
CA ARG A 35 -2.53 -15.67 -12.41
C ARG A 35 -1.83 -15.40 -13.73
N PRO A 36 -1.80 -16.36 -14.68
CA PRO A 36 -1.24 -16.09 -15.99
C PRO A 36 -1.83 -14.78 -16.53
N ALA A 37 -0.95 -13.90 -17.02
CA ALA A 37 -1.41 -12.68 -17.66
C ALA A 37 -2.47 -13.07 -18.72
N PRO A 38 -3.60 -12.37 -18.79
CA PRO A 38 -4.58 -12.61 -19.83
C PRO A 38 -3.87 -12.58 -21.18
N ALA A 39 -4.02 -13.62 -21.98
CA ALA A 39 -3.53 -13.58 -23.36
C ALA A 39 -4.04 -12.28 -23.98
N ALA A 40 -3.16 -11.55 -24.68
CA ALA A 40 -3.52 -10.29 -25.30
C ALA A 40 -4.81 -10.50 -26.11
N ALA A 41 -5.91 -9.91 -25.62
CA ALA A 41 -7.18 -9.99 -26.31
C ALA A 41 -6.99 -9.36 -27.68
N SER A 42 -7.41 -10.07 -28.72
CA SER A 42 -7.43 -9.49 -30.07
C SER A 42 -8.22 -8.18 -30.02
N PRO A 43 -7.77 -7.11 -30.68
CA PRO A 43 -8.47 -5.84 -30.65
C PRO A 43 -9.92 -6.05 -31.12
N SER A 44 -10.86 -5.73 -30.25
CA SER A 44 -12.28 -5.74 -30.61
C SER A 44 -12.62 -4.37 -31.21
N SER A 45 -13.30 -4.36 -32.34
CA SER A 45 -13.79 -3.13 -32.96
C SER A 45 -15.30 -3.09 -32.97
N VAL A 46 -15.86 -1.92 -32.72
CA VAL A 46 -17.28 -1.63 -32.84
C VAL A 46 -17.44 -0.51 -33.86
N ALA A 47 -18.26 -0.74 -34.87
CA ALA A 47 -18.52 0.24 -35.90
C ALA A 47 -20.01 0.58 -35.99
N GLY A 48 -20.36 1.86 -36.16
CA GLY A 48 -21.72 2.36 -36.29
C GLY A 48 -21.74 3.87 -36.51
N GLY A 49 -22.78 4.38 -37.15
CA GLY A 49 -22.95 5.81 -37.34
C GLY A 49 -21.84 6.53 -38.12
N GLY A 50 -21.09 5.81 -38.96
CA GLY A 50 -19.99 6.39 -39.78
C GLY A 50 -18.64 6.45 -39.08
N PHE A 51 -18.46 5.89 -37.89
CA PHE A 51 -17.17 5.77 -37.19
C PHE A 51 -16.92 4.36 -36.66
N SER A 52 -15.67 4.07 -36.36
CA SER A 52 -15.24 2.79 -35.80
C SER A 52 -14.34 3.07 -34.56
N LEU A 53 -14.61 2.34 -33.51
CA LEU A 53 -13.79 2.33 -32.28
C LEU A 53 -13.02 1.01 -32.23
N VAL A 54 -11.73 1.11 -32.04
CA VAL A 54 -10.84 -0.06 -31.85
C VAL A 54 -10.38 -0.07 -30.40
N SER A 55 -10.66 -1.17 -29.70
CA SER A 55 -10.18 -1.36 -28.34
C SER A 55 -8.73 -1.83 -28.38
N THR A 56 -7.86 -1.15 -27.66
CA THR A 56 -6.46 -1.53 -27.49
C THR A 56 -6.16 -1.79 -26.03
N ALA A 57 -5.58 -2.95 -25.74
CA ALA A 57 -5.07 -3.23 -24.41
C ALA A 57 -3.66 -2.65 -24.28
N VAL A 58 -3.43 -1.86 -23.25
CA VAL A 58 -2.11 -1.31 -22.90
C VAL A 58 -1.66 -1.95 -21.60
N ALA A 59 -0.48 -2.54 -21.60
CA ALA A 59 0.17 -2.96 -20.37
C ALA A 59 0.64 -1.70 -19.62
N LEU A 60 0.08 -1.47 -18.44
CA LEU A 60 0.54 -0.38 -17.58
C LEU A 60 1.84 -0.80 -16.90
N PRO A 61 2.85 0.08 -16.86
CA PRO A 61 4.05 -0.19 -16.07
C PRO A 61 3.68 -0.30 -14.58
N ILE A 62 4.36 -1.22 -13.91
CA ILE A 62 4.27 -1.31 -12.44
C ILE A 62 5.14 -0.19 -11.89
N ASP A 63 4.54 0.71 -11.11
CA ASP A 63 5.27 1.78 -10.43
C ASP A 63 5.57 1.35 -8.99
N GLU A 64 6.80 0.91 -8.78
CA GLU A 64 7.34 0.56 -7.46
C GLU A 64 8.20 1.70 -6.86
N ALA A 65 8.14 2.88 -7.45
CA ALA A 65 8.90 4.03 -6.97
C ALA A 65 8.58 4.33 -5.51
N ARG A 66 9.62 4.68 -4.77
CA ARG A 66 9.51 5.12 -3.39
C ARG A 66 10.10 6.51 -3.26
N PHE A 67 9.67 7.21 -2.23
CA PHE A 67 10.28 8.49 -1.88
C PHE A 67 11.72 8.24 -1.40
N ALA A 68 12.67 8.94 -2.03
CA ALA A 68 14.08 8.84 -1.71
C ALA A 68 14.42 9.66 -0.45
N GLY A 69 15.51 9.30 0.24
CA GLY A 69 15.98 10.08 1.40
C GLY A 69 16.17 9.26 2.68
N GLY A 70 16.06 7.93 2.62
CA GLY A 70 16.26 7.05 3.78
C GLY A 70 15.32 7.45 4.92
N ALA A 71 15.84 7.58 6.15
CA ALA A 71 15.07 7.88 7.35
C ALA A 71 14.18 9.15 7.23
N ALA A 72 14.60 10.14 6.45
CA ALA A 72 13.78 11.33 6.22
C ALA A 72 12.50 11.06 5.40
N ALA A 73 12.49 9.97 4.63
CA ALA A 73 11.37 9.55 3.81
C ALA A 73 10.51 8.44 4.45
N ASP A 74 10.88 7.93 5.62
CA ASP A 74 10.21 6.78 6.23
C ASP A 74 8.74 7.07 6.51
N ALA A 75 8.44 8.22 7.08
CA ALA A 75 7.05 8.60 7.41
C ALA A 75 6.18 8.69 6.15
N ILE A 76 6.66 9.35 5.08
CA ILE A 76 5.89 9.47 3.84
C ILE A 76 5.76 8.13 3.11
N ASN A 77 6.81 7.30 3.11
CA ASN A 77 6.74 5.97 2.53
C ASN A 77 5.77 5.06 3.28
N ALA A 78 5.76 5.11 4.61
CA ALA A 78 4.88 4.28 5.42
C ALA A 78 3.40 4.64 5.24
N ASN A 79 3.09 5.93 5.17
CA ASN A 79 1.71 6.42 5.16
C ASN A 79 1.15 6.63 3.74
N CYS A 80 1.92 7.17 2.80
CA CYS A 80 1.39 7.59 1.50
C CYS A 80 1.42 6.47 0.45
N THR A 81 2.43 5.58 0.48
CA THR A 81 2.55 4.52 -0.54
C THR A 81 1.61 3.34 -0.32
N ALA A 82 0.84 3.34 0.77
CA ALA A 82 -0.21 2.34 0.99
C ALA A 82 -1.36 2.44 -0.03
N CYS A 83 -1.64 3.65 -0.54
CA CYS A 83 -2.77 3.91 -1.45
C CYS A 83 -2.36 4.53 -2.78
N HIS A 84 -1.20 5.19 -2.84
CA HIS A 84 -0.70 5.91 -4.03
C HIS A 84 0.72 5.46 -4.37
N SER A 85 1.07 5.54 -5.65
CA SER A 85 2.48 5.48 -6.02
C SER A 85 3.21 6.77 -5.62
N ALA A 86 4.50 6.67 -5.30
CA ALA A 86 5.32 7.85 -5.03
C ALA A 86 5.33 8.79 -6.24
N SER A 87 5.36 8.26 -7.46
CA SER A 87 5.32 9.05 -8.70
C SER A 87 4.09 9.93 -8.80
N MET A 88 2.94 9.50 -8.29
CA MET A 88 1.74 10.33 -8.29
C MET A 88 1.93 11.63 -7.51
N VAL A 89 2.66 11.58 -6.40
CA VAL A 89 2.97 12.74 -5.57
C VAL A 89 4.12 13.56 -6.18
N LEU A 90 5.17 12.89 -6.65
CA LEU A 90 6.37 13.52 -7.20
C LEU A 90 6.11 14.29 -8.52
N ASN A 91 5.07 13.91 -9.26
CA ASN A 91 4.67 14.57 -10.50
C ASN A 91 3.65 15.71 -10.30
N GLN A 92 3.29 16.02 -9.05
CA GLN A 92 2.42 17.17 -8.79
C GLN A 92 3.14 18.49 -9.12
N PRO A 93 2.39 19.54 -9.50
CA PRO A 93 2.95 20.90 -9.53
C PRO A 93 3.47 21.28 -8.13
N PRO A 94 4.46 22.19 -8.05
CA PRO A 94 4.91 22.70 -6.76
C PRO A 94 3.76 23.25 -5.92
N LEU A 95 3.60 22.75 -4.71
CA LEU A 95 2.58 23.18 -3.77
C LEU A 95 3.23 23.86 -2.56
N THR A 96 2.56 24.86 -2.02
CA THR A 96 2.97 25.50 -0.78
C THR A 96 2.74 24.56 0.42
N ALA A 97 3.42 24.81 1.54
CA ALA A 97 3.21 24.06 2.78
C ALA A 97 1.74 24.04 3.21
N ALA A 98 1.01 25.15 3.04
CA ALA A 98 -0.41 25.22 3.36
C ALA A 98 -1.27 24.33 2.45
N GLN A 99 -0.92 24.24 1.16
CA GLN A 99 -1.61 23.37 0.21
C GLN A 99 -1.33 21.88 0.50
N TRP A 100 -0.08 21.54 0.82
CA TRP A 100 0.26 20.19 1.27
C TRP A 100 -0.47 19.81 2.56
N GLN A 101 -0.51 20.73 3.54
CA GLN A 101 -1.26 20.50 4.78
C GLN A 101 -2.74 20.26 4.50
N ALA A 102 -3.36 21.06 3.64
CA ALA A 102 -4.76 20.88 3.25
C ALA A 102 -4.98 19.55 2.52
N THR A 103 -4.03 19.13 1.70
CA THR A 103 -4.07 17.83 1.02
C THR A 103 -4.00 16.66 2.02
N ILE A 104 -3.07 16.71 2.97
CA ILE A 104 -2.97 15.69 4.03
C ILE A 104 -4.26 15.63 4.84
N THR A 105 -4.80 16.78 5.25
CA THR A 105 -6.07 16.87 5.96
C THR A 105 -7.20 16.22 5.16
N LYS A 106 -7.30 16.53 3.86
CA LYS A 106 -8.30 15.92 2.98
C LYS A 106 -8.14 14.40 2.88
N MET A 107 -6.91 13.87 2.77
CA MET A 107 -6.68 12.43 2.75
C MET A 107 -7.20 11.76 4.03
N ARG A 108 -6.97 12.37 5.18
CA ARG A 108 -7.39 11.84 6.49
C ARG A 108 -8.89 11.96 6.73
N GLU A 109 -9.47 13.13 6.49
CA GLU A 109 -10.86 13.43 6.86
C GLU A 109 -11.87 12.94 5.81
N VAL A 110 -11.54 13.03 4.53
CA VAL A 110 -12.46 12.70 3.44
C VAL A 110 -12.25 11.28 2.92
N TYR A 111 -10.98 10.87 2.78
CA TYR A 111 -10.64 9.56 2.24
C TYR A 111 -10.25 8.54 3.32
N HIS A 112 -10.29 8.95 4.60
CA HIS A 112 -10.03 8.09 5.76
C HIS A 112 -8.68 7.38 5.72
N ALA A 113 -7.67 8.09 5.17
CA ALA A 113 -6.31 7.58 5.18
C ALA A 113 -5.79 7.50 6.62
N ASP A 114 -5.24 6.35 6.98
CA ASP A 114 -4.69 6.10 8.31
C ASP A 114 -3.28 6.71 8.44
N VAL A 115 -3.24 8.03 8.60
CA VAL A 115 -2.01 8.81 8.82
C VAL A 115 -1.99 9.29 10.25
N ASP A 116 -1.04 8.81 11.04
CA ASP A 116 -0.87 9.19 12.44
C ASP A 116 -0.51 10.69 12.56
N ASP A 117 -1.10 11.37 13.55
CA ASP A 117 -0.82 12.79 13.83
C ASP A 117 0.67 13.09 14.03
N ARG A 118 1.40 12.16 14.64
CA ARG A 118 2.85 12.28 14.87
C ARG A 118 3.67 12.31 13.58
N ASP A 119 3.17 11.70 12.50
CA ASP A 119 3.87 11.58 11.23
C ASP A 119 3.62 12.78 10.30
N VAL A 120 2.51 13.51 10.51
CA VAL A 120 2.12 14.66 9.68
C VAL A 120 3.23 15.72 9.54
N PRO A 121 3.93 16.14 10.63
CA PRO A 121 5.00 17.12 10.50
C PRO A 121 6.18 16.64 9.65
N ALA A 122 6.56 15.36 9.77
CA ALA A 122 7.65 14.77 9.00
C ALA A 122 7.27 14.66 7.52
N ILE A 123 6.05 14.24 7.21
CA ILE A 123 5.51 14.16 5.85
C ILE A 123 5.48 15.56 5.22
N LEU A 124 4.97 16.56 5.93
CA LEU A 124 4.89 17.93 5.44
C LEU A 124 6.28 18.53 5.15
N ASN A 125 7.24 18.32 6.06
CA ASN A 125 8.61 18.74 5.86
C ASN A 125 9.24 18.09 4.63
N TYR A 126 9.01 16.81 4.43
CA TYR A 126 9.49 16.10 3.25
C TYR A 126 8.89 16.67 1.96
N LEU A 127 7.58 16.83 1.89
CA LEU A 127 6.87 17.32 0.71
C LEU A 127 7.29 18.74 0.33
N THR A 128 7.48 19.61 1.30
CA THR A 128 7.96 20.97 1.06
C THR A 128 9.42 21.03 0.61
N ALA A 129 10.24 20.07 1.07
CA ALA A 129 11.64 19.99 0.65
C ALA A 129 11.81 19.50 -0.79
N ILE A 130 11.00 18.53 -1.23
CA ILE A 130 11.07 18.03 -2.62
C ILE A 130 10.57 19.03 -3.64
N ASP A 131 9.63 19.90 -3.29
CA ASP A 131 9.11 20.92 -4.19
C ASP A 131 10.17 22.00 -4.52
N HIS A 132 11.19 22.12 -3.69
CA HIS A 132 12.33 23.03 -3.92
C HIS A 132 13.51 22.37 -4.63
N ALA A 133 13.51 21.04 -4.78
CA ALA A 133 14.56 20.35 -5.51
C ALA A 133 14.42 20.64 -7.03
N PRO A 134 15.52 20.93 -7.75
CA PRO A 134 15.45 21.07 -9.19
C PRO A 134 14.95 19.75 -9.79
N LYS A 135 13.81 19.81 -10.47
CA LYS A 135 13.28 18.63 -11.20
C LYS A 135 14.31 18.27 -12.26
N VAL A 136 15.04 17.17 -12.05
CA VAL A 136 15.89 16.60 -13.10
C VAL A 136 14.94 16.21 -14.23
N ALA A 137 15.04 16.93 -15.36
CA ALA A 137 14.28 16.61 -16.54
C ALA A 137 14.57 15.15 -16.91
N SER A 138 13.56 14.31 -16.84
CA SER A 138 13.61 12.95 -17.39
C SER A 138 13.78 13.07 -18.90
N GLN A 139 14.96 12.71 -19.40
CA GLN A 139 15.22 12.52 -20.81
C GLN A 139 14.63 11.20 -21.28
#